data_e4f252461fe957a53419b37eceda0931
#
_entry.id   e4f252461fe957a53419b37eceda0931
#
_cell.length_a   1.000
_cell.length_b   1.000
_cell.length_c   1.000
_cell.angle_alpha   90.00
_cell.angle_beta   90.00
_cell.angle_gamma   90.00
#
_symmetry.space_group_name_H-M   'P 1'
#
loop_
_entity.id
_entity.type
_entity.pdbx_description
1 polymer ?
#
loop_
_entity_poly.entity_id
_entity_poly.type
_entity_poly.pdbx_seq_one_letter_code
_entity_poly.pdbx_strand_id
1 'polypeptide(L)'
;MLYLSKSKYCGLWQCPKISWLRKYKPEEVVIDENVLSRMEAGNVVGDLAMGLFGDYTEVTSYKDDKIDLSQMIANTQIEMDKGTDVICEASFQFEGLYCAVDILKKTKNGWAIYEVKSSTKHEDGDDDKPVYIADIAYQKYVLENCGVNVTGTFLVCLNKDYVFDGTLDINKLFVISDVSHEVPAEENNIKNNLAIAERLLNSSEEPDIDLHENCKNPYLCGFWNYCSRNLPTPSVFNLYRMAFKKKIDHYRHGRIDYQSLLFCDKITNEKQLRQITHYLKDQDDYIDKDAIQEFLDTLSYPIYFLDFETVQPVIPEYIGTRPYAQIPFQ
;
A
#
# COMPACT_ATOMS: atom_id res chain seq x y z
N MET A 1 21.66 -17.52 3.44
CA MET A 1 21.16 -16.60 4.48
C MET A 1 20.03 -15.79 3.86
N LEU A 2 18.86 -15.78 4.48
CA LEU A 2 17.70 -15.03 4.03
C LEU A 2 17.97 -13.52 4.23
N TYR A 3 17.88 -12.71 3.16
CA TYR A 3 17.93 -11.26 3.29
C TYR A 3 16.56 -10.66 2.99
N LEU A 4 15.86 -10.24 4.04
CA LEU A 4 14.49 -9.77 3.96
C LEU A 4 14.33 -8.45 4.73
N SER A 5 14.01 -7.38 4.01
CA SER A 5 13.63 -6.09 4.63
C SER A 5 12.13 -6.09 4.99
N LYS A 6 11.74 -5.17 5.85
CA LYS A 6 10.35 -4.84 6.21
C LYS A 6 9.43 -4.82 4.96
N SER A 7 9.79 -4.03 3.95
CA SER A 7 8.99 -3.91 2.71
C SER A 7 8.90 -5.21 1.90
N LYS A 8 9.95 -6.06 1.95
CA LYS A 8 9.90 -7.38 1.30
C LYS A 8 9.01 -8.34 2.08
N TYR A 9 9.03 -8.27 3.40
CA TYR A 9 8.13 -9.05 4.25
C TYR A 9 6.67 -8.69 4.03
N CYS A 10 6.33 -7.40 4.00
CA CYS A 10 4.96 -6.95 3.68
C CYS A 10 4.51 -7.41 2.28
N GLY A 11 5.44 -7.52 1.32
CA GLY A 11 5.16 -8.11 0.01
C GLY A 11 4.71 -9.58 0.07
N LEU A 12 5.24 -10.37 1.03
CA LEU A 12 4.78 -11.76 1.25
C LEU A 12 3.32 -11.82 1.70
N TRP A 13 2.88 -10.85 2.50
CA TRP A 13 1.51 -10.77 2.94
C TRP A 13 0.54 -10.53 1.77
N GLN A 14 0.92 -9.70 0.80
CA GLN A 14 0.16 -9.53 -0.43
C GLN A 14 0.17 -10.81 -1.29
N CYS A 15 1.36 -11.34 -1.57
CA CYS A 15 1.54 -12.58 -2.34
C CYS A 15 2.94 -13.14 -2.15
N PRO A 16 3.09 -14.38 -1.66
CA PRO A 16 4.40 -15.01 -1.48
C PRO A 16 5.25 -15.06 -2.75
N LYS A 17 4.62 -15.19 -3.94
CA LYS A 17 5.30 -15.20 -5.24
C LYS A 17 6.08 -13.92 -5.53
N ILE A 18 5.69 -12.78 -4.94
CA ILE A 18 6.38 -11.49 -5.14
C ILE A 18 7.86 -11.58 -4.75
N SER A 19 8.21 -12.30 -3.68
CA SER A 19 9.61 -12.46 -3.27
C SER A 19 10.44 -13.19 -4.30
N TRP A 20 9.88 -14.25 -4.90
CA TRP A 20 10.51 -14.97 -5.98
C TRP A 20 10.64 -14.10 -7.24
N LEU A 21 9.58 -13.41 -7.65
CA LEU A 21 9.57 -12.54 -8.81
C LEU A 21 10.58 -11.40 -8.68
N ARG A 22 10.68 -10.77 -7.52
CA ARG A 22 11.68 -9.72 -7.26
C ARG A 22 13.12 -10.22 -7.40
N LYS A 23 13.37 -11.49 -7.12
CA LYS A 23 14.71 -12.10 -7.24
C LYS A 23 15.02 -12.56 -8.66
N TYR A 24 14.07 -13.20 -9.33
CA TYR A 24 14.30 -13.91 -10.59
C TYR A 24 13.73 -13.22 -11.82
N LYS A 25 12.85 -12.23 -11.62
CA LYS A 25 12.15 -11.47 -12.67
C LYS A 25 12.03 -9.97 -12.30
N PRO A 26 13.12 -9.32 -11.83
CA PRO A 26 13.04 -7.92 -11.40
C PRO A 26 12.64 -6.97 -12.55
N GLU A 27 12.95 -7.34 -13.79
CA GLU A 27 12.63 -6.60 -15.02
C GLU A 27 11.13 -6.54 -15.33
N GLU A 28 10.34 -7.46 -14.77
CA GLU A 28 8.90 -7.57 -15.01
C GLU A 28 8.07 -6.68 -14.10
N VAL A 29 8.70 -5.98 -13.15
CA VAL A 29 7.97 -5.06 -12.27
C VAL A 29 7.57 -3.80 -13.01
N VAL A 30 6.30 -3.44 -12.91
CA VAL A 30 5.78 -2.16 -13.42
C VAL A 30 5.39 -1.29 -12.23
N ILE A 31 6.01 -0.12 -12.15
CA ILE A 31 5.71 0.91 -11.15
C ILE A 31 5.03 2.06 -11.89
N ASP A 32 3.76 2.29 -11.63
CA ASP A 32 3.02 3.40 -12.23
C ASP A 32 3.21 4.71 -11.45
N GLU A 33 2.79 5.83 -12.05
CA GLU A 33 2.90 7.16 -11.45
C GLU A 33 2.12 7.28 -10.13
N ASN A 34 1.01 6.56 -9.98
CA ASN A 34 0.24 6.57 -8.74
C ASN A 34 0.99 5.91 -7.59
N VAL A 35 1.83 4.89 -7.88
CA VAL A 35 2.68 4.27 -6.87
C VAL A 35 3.78 5.25 -6.44
N LEU A 36 4.40 5.95 -7.39
CA LEU A 36 5.43 6.97 -7.10
C LEU A 36 4.86 8.10 -6.24
N SER A 37 3.70 8.65 -6.61
CA SER A 37 3.04 9.71 -5.83
C SER A 37 2.68 9.28 -4.41
N ARG A 38 2.30 8.01 -4.20
CA ARG A 38 2.04 7.47 -2.85
C ARG A 38 3.33 7.33 -2.04
N MET A 39 4.43 6.93 -2.67
CA MET A 39 5.73 6.85 -1.99
C MET A 39 6.19 8.23 -1.57
N GLU A 40 6.05 9.24 -2.42
CA GLU A 40 6.37 10.63 -2.11
C GLU A 40 5.49 11.16 -0.96
N ALA A 41 4.18 10.95 -1.01
CA ALA A 41 3.27 11.28 0.08
C ALA A 41 3.67 10.57 1.40
N GLY A 42 4.11 9.32 1.32
CA GLY A 42 4.64 8.55 2.45
C GLY A 42 5.85 9.23 3.08
N ASN A 43 6.83 9.65 2.28
CA ASN A 43 8.03 10.33 2.75
C ASN A 43 7.68 11.66 3.44
N VAL A 44 6.86 12.50 2.81
CA VAL A 44 6.42 13.79 3.40
C VAL A 44 5.74 13.60 4.75
N VAL A 45 4.88 12.60 4.88
CA VAL A 45 4.18 12.30 6.15
C VAL A 45 5.13 11.73 7.19
N GLY A 46 6.06 10.86 6.79
CA GLY A 46 7.11 10.29 7.65
C GLY A 46 8.00 11.37 8.25
N ASP A 47 8.55 12.23 7.39
CA ASP A 47 9.44 13.34 7.81
C ASP A 47 8.73 14.27 8.80
N LEU A 48 7.46 14.59 8.54
CA LEU A 48 6.67 15.45 9.43
C LEU A 48 6.38 14.79 10.78
N ALA A 49 6.13 13.48 10.79
CA ALA A 49 5.83 12.73 12.00
C ALA A 49 7.04 12.58 12.93
N MET A 50 8.27 12.70 12.44
CA MET A 50 9.49 12.66 13.28
C MET A 50 9.42 13.67 14.43
N GLY A 51 8.84 14.86 14.19
CA GLY A 51 8.65 15.90 15.20
C GLY A 51 7.53 15.66 16.21
N LEU A 52 6.80 14.55 16.16
CA LEU A 52 5.59 14.29 16.96
C LEU A 52 5.84 14.29 18.47
N PHE A 53 7.04 13.93 18.91
CA PHE A 53 7.41 13.88 20.32
C PHE A 53 8.42 14.96 20.74
N GLY A 54 8.61 16.00 19.94
CA GLY A 54 9.58 17.07 20.16
C GLY A 54 10.95 16.74 19.57
N ASP A 55 12.04 16.96 20.34
CA ASP A 55 13.41 16.73 19.86
C ASP A 55 13.64 15.24 19.54
N TYR A 56 14.27 14.98 18.41
CA TYR A 56 14.57 13.63 17.94
C TYR A 56 15.97 13.58 17.28
N THR A 57 16.49 12.38 17.13
CA THR A 57 17.68 12.10 16.33
C THR A 57 17.31 11.14 15.20
N GLU A 58 17.47 11.61 13.96
CA GLU A 58 17.37 10.75 12.79
C GLU A 58 18.72 10.08 12.50
N VAL A 59 18.69 8.77 12.23
CA VAL A 59 19.90 7.97 12.00
C VAL A 59 20.15 7.61 10.53
N THR A 60 19.34 8.12 9.62
CA THR A 60 19.50 7.90 8.17
C THR A 60 20.92 8.29 7.73
N SER A 61 21.55 7.43 6.96
CA SER A 61 22.92 7.62 6.48
C SER A 61 23.04 7.22 5.02
N TYR A 62 23.84 7.97 4.28
CA TYR A 62 24.11 7.73 2.87
C TYR A 62 25.61 7.54 2.64
N LYS A 63 25.92 6.64 1.69
CA LYS A 63 27.26 6.44 1.14
C LYS A 63 27.15 6.30 -0.37
N ASP A 64 27.86 7.12 -1.13
CA ASP A 64 27.83 7.14 -2.61
C ASP A 64 26.37 7.22 -3.14
N ASP A 65 25.59 8.16 -2.61
CA ASP A 65 24.17 8.40 -2.92
C ASP A 65 23.23 7.21 -2.66
N LYS A 66 23.67 6.20 -1.92
CA LYS A 66 22.86 5.05 -1.50
C LYS A 66 22.73 5.00 0.02
N ILE A 67 21.61 4.52 0.49
CA ILE A 67 21.37 4.28 1.92
C ILE A 67 22.42 3.31 2.47
N ASP A 68 23.14 3.72 3.51
CA ASP A 68 24.13 2.91 4.23
C ASP A 68 23.49 2.24 5.44
N LEU A 69 22.92 1.07 5.24
CA LEU A 69 22.23 0.30 6.28
C LEU A 69 23.16 -0.05 7.44
N SER A 70 24.43 -0.33 7.18
CA SER A 70 25.40 -0.67 8.22
C SER A 70 25.69 0.52 9.13
N GLN A 71 25.80 1.70 8.55
CA GLN A 71 25.99 2.94 9.31
C GLN A 71 24.73 3.29 10.11
N MET A 72 23.54 3.12 9.54
CA MET A 72 22.27 3.36 10.24
C MET A 72 22.12 2.44 11.46
N ILE A 73 22.46 1.16 11.34
CA ILE A 73 22.45 0.21 12.47
C ILE A 73 23.44 0.65 13.57
N ALA A 74 24.66 1.04 13.17
CA ALA A 74 25.68 1.52 14.12
C ALA A 74 25.23 2.81 14.82
N ASN A 75 24.67 3.77 14.07
CA ASN A 75 24.16 5.02 14.62
C ASN A 75 23.00 4.76 15.61
N THR A 76 22.09 3.84 15.27
CA THR A 76 20.97 3.43 16.16
C THR A 76 21.51 2.95 17.51
N GLN A 77 22.51 2.06 17.50
CA GLN A 77 23.11 1.56 18.75
C GLN A 77 23.77 2.69 19.55
N ILE A 78 24.52 3.59 18.90
CA ILE A 78 25.13 4.74 19.54
C ILE A 78 24.09 5.63 20.23
N GLU A 79 22.97 5.92 19.56
CA GLU A 79 21.92 6.77 20.12
C GLU A 79 21.18 6.06 21.27
N MET A 80 20.94 4.76 21.16
CA MET A 80 20.38 3.97 22.28
C MET A 80 21.29 3.99 23.49
N ASP A 81 22.61 3.82 23.32
CA ASP A 81 23.61 3.83 24.39
C ASP A 81 23.75 5.21 25.05
N LYS A 82 23.60 6.30 24.29
CA LYS A 82 23.52 7.67 24.82
C LYS A 82 22.25 7.92 25.61
N GLY A 83 21.23 7.08 25.41
CA GLY A 83 19.93 7.24 26.06
C GLY A 83 19.03 8.27 25.42
N THR A 84 19.21 8.54 24.12
CA THR A 84 18.35 9.42 23.32
C THR A 84 16.89 9.00 23.44
N ASP A 85 15.99 9.96 23.69
CA ASP A 85 14.57 9.67 23.99
C ASP A 85 13.77 9.27 22.74
N VAL A 86 14.09 9.87 21.58
CA VAL A 86 13.40 9.62 20.30
C VAL A 86 14.42 9.41 19.20
N ILE A 87 14.42 8.25 18.58
CA ILE A 87 15.31 7.89 17.46
C ILE A 87 14.42 7.61 16.25
N CYS A 88 14.61 8.36 15.16
CA CYS A 88 13.88 8.18 13.92
C CYS A 88 14.70 7.35 12.93
N GLU A 89 14.03 6.53 12.10
CA GLU A 89 14.64 5.59 11.15
C GLU A 89 15.56 4.56 11.86
N ALA A 90 15.21 4.24 13.12
CA ALA A 90 16.02 3.36 13.97
C ALA A 90 16.14 1.96 13.34
N SER A 91 17.37 1.58 12.98
CA SER A 91 17.66 0.45 12.11
C SER A 91 18.22 -0.76 12.86
N PHE A 92 17.64 -1.92 12.59
CA PHE A 92 18.01 -3.18 13.23
C PHE A 92 18.18 -4.30 12.22
N GLN A 93 19.08 -5.26 12.53
CA GLN A 93 19.28 -6.44 11.71
C GLN A 93 19.49 -7.68 12.60
N PHE A 94 18.73 -8.73 12.33
CA PHE A 94 18.86 -10.02 12.97
C PHE A 94 18.81 -11.14 11.91
N GLU A 95 19.88 -11.94 11.80
CA GLU A 95 19.98 -13.09 10.87
C GLU A 95 19.57 -12.79 9.42
N GLY A 96 19.88 -11.58 8.94
CA GLY A 96 19.52 -11.12 7.58
C GLY A 96 18.13 -10.50 7.47
N LEU A 97 17.36 -10.47 8.55
CA LEU A 97 16.12 -9.69 8.63
C LEU A 97 16.45 -8.26 9.01
N TYR A 98 15.95 -7.30 8.26
CA TYR A 98 16.21 -5.87 8.44
C TYR A 98 14.93 -5.08 8.58
N CYS A 99 14.91 -4.14 9.52
CA CYS A 99 13.89 -3.09 9.58
C CYS A 99 14.51 -1.75 9.96
N ALA A 100 13.88 -0.67 9.49
CA ALA A 100 13.99 0.66 10.03
C ALA A 100 12.64 1.00 10.67
N VAL A 101 12.66 1.46 11.91
CA VAL A 101 11.50 1.88 12.68
C VAL A 101 11.32 3.37 12.48
N ASP A 102 10.17 3.80 11.99
CA ASP A 102 9.93 5.21 11.68
C ASP A 102 10.21 6.09 12.91
N ILE A 103 9.65 5.74 14.08
CA ILE A 103 9.95 6.43 15.34
C ILE A 103 10.10 5.38 16.46
N LEU A 104 11.27 5.30 17.05
CA LEU A 104 11.58 4.48 18.22
C LEU A 104 11.70 5.39 19.45
N LYS A 105 10.75 5.27 20.38
CA LYS A 105 10.67 6.14 21.56
C LYS A 105 11.03 5.39 22.83
N LYS A 106 11.94 5.97 23.63
CA LYS A 106 12.33 5.44 24.92
C LYS A 106 11.16 5.48 25.92
N THR A 107 11.02 4.41 26.67
CA THR A 107 10.03 4.30 27.75
C THR A 107 10.74 4.02 29.09
N LYS A 108 10.00 3.99 30.19
CA LYS A 108 10.59 3.67 31.50
C LYS A 108 11.32 2.32 31.53
N ASN A 109 10.84 1.32 30.78
CA ASN A 109 11.30 -0.06 30.89
C ASN A 109 11.83 -0.62 29.55
N GLY A 110 11.98 0.18 28.52
CA GLY A 110 12.42 -0.25 27.20
C GLY A 110 12.09 0.75 26.11
N TRP A 111 11.54 0.28 24.99
CA TRP A 111 11.28 1.10 23.81
C TRP A 111 9.88 0.85 23.25
N ALA A 112 9.29 1.86 22.65
CA ALA A 112 8.03 1.77 21.94
C ALA A 112 8.24 2.05 20.45
N ILE A 113 7.60 1.23 19.61
CA ILE A 113 7.57 1.36 18.15
C ILE A 113 6.38 2.21 17.76
N TYR A 114 6.61 3.23 16.93
CA TYR A 114 5.58 4.02 16.27
C TYR A 114 5.79 3.90 14.76
N GLU A 115 4.88 3.20 14.10
CA GLU A 115 4.86 3.05 12.65
C GLU A 115 3.96 4.09 12.03
N VAL A 116 4.49 4.88 11.10
CA VAL A 116 3.80 5.99 10.45
C VAL A 116 3.24 5.55 9.10
N LYS A 117 1.98 5.88 8.86
CA LYS A 117 1.32 5.64 7.57
C LYS A 117 0.66 6.92 7.06
N SER A 118 0.88 7.23 5.78
CA SER A 118 0.21 8.34 5.09
C SER A 118 -1.27 8.06 4.79
N SER A 119 -1.91 7.21 5.57
CA SER A 119 -3.32 6.83 5.46
C SER A 119 -4.13 7.53 6.55
N THR A 120 -5.42 7.73 6.30
CA THR A 120 -6.39 8.13 7.33
C THR A 120 -7.14 6.94 7.91
N LYS A 121 -6.80 5.71 7.50
CA LYS A 121 -7.46 4.46 7.89
C LYS A 121 -6.68 3.79 9.01
N HIS A 122 -7.24 3.82 10.20
CA HIS A 122 -6.64 3.24 11.41
C HIS A 122 -7.66 2.53 12.32
N GLU A 123 -8.95 2.57 11.93
CA GLU A 123 -10.05 2.01 12.74
C GLU A 123 -10.19 0.49 12.49
N ASP A 124 -10.89 -0.18 13.41
CA ASP A 124 -11.22 -1.60 13.25
C ASP A 124 -12.13 -1.81 12.04
N GLY A 125 -11.79 -2.79 11.21
CA GLY A 125 -12.51 -3.07 9.96
C GLY A 125 -11.97 -2.35 8.73
N ASP A 126 -10.98 -1.48 8.87
CA ASP A 126 -10.25 -0.93 7.72
C ASP A 126 -9.44 -2.02 7.00
N ASP A 127 -9.60 -2.13 5.69
CA ASP A 127 -8.98 -3.17 4.87
C ASP A 127 -7.43 -3.18 4.91
N ASP A 128 -6.82 -2.02 5.17
CA ASP A 128 -5.36 -1.85 5.19
C ASP A 128 -4.75 -2.15 6.57
N LYS A 129 -5.53 -2.11 7.67
CA LYS A 129 -5.04 -2.28 9.04
C LYS A 129 -4.30 -3.60 9.26
N PRO A 130 -4.73 -4.76 8.76
CA PRO A 130 -4.01 -6.01 8.95
C PRO A 130 -2.58 -6.00 8.41
N VAL A 131 -2.33 -5.31 7.29
CA VAL A 131 -0.98 -5.16 6.72
C VAL A 131 -0.09 -4.31 7.62
N TYR A 132 -0.66 -3.25 8.22
CA TYR A 132 0.07 -2.39 9.15
C TYR A 132 0.44 -3.13 10.44
N ILE A 133 -0.47 -3.96 10.96
CA ILE A 133 -0.20 -4.82 12.12
C ILE A 133 0.91 -5.83 11.81
N ALA A 134 0.88 -6.47 10.63
CA ALA A 134 1.92 -7.41 10.21
C ALA A 134 3.29 -6.72 10.05
N ASP A 135 3.31 -5.47 9.56
CA ASP A 135 4.51 -4.64 9.46
C ASP A 135 5.13 -4.37 10.84
N ILE A 136 4.32 -3.88 11.78
CA ILE A 136 4.74 -3.61 13.17
C ILE A 136 5.18 -4.89 13.88
N ALA A 137 4.47 -5.99 13.68
CA ALA A 137 4.83 -7.29 14.25
C ALA A 137 6.19 -7.77 13.76
N TYR A 138 6.50 -7.61 12.47
CA TYR A 138 7.82 -7.94 11.92
C TYR A 138 8.92 -7.08 12.54
N GLN A 139 8.70 -5.79 12.70
CA GLN A 139 9.66 -4.90 13.35
C GLN A 139 9.90 -5.32 14.81
N LYS A 140 8.82 -5.53 15.57
CA LYS A 140 8.91 -6.02 16.96
C LYS A 140 9.72 -7.32 17.04
N TYR A 141 9.44 -8.29 16.14
CA TYR A 141 10.17 -9.54 16.07
C TYR A 141 11.68 -9.32 15.86
N VAL A 142 12.06 -8.44 14.93
CA VAL A 142 13.48 -8.14 14.67
C VAL A 142 14.14 -7.47 15.89
N LEU A 143 13.50 -6.47 16.47
CA LEU A 143 14.02 -5.74 17.64
C LEU A 143 14.23 -6.66 18.85
N GLU A 144 13.23 -7.48 19.18
CA GLU A 144 13.32 -8.38 20.33
C GLU A 144 14.42 -9.44 20.16
N ASN A 145 14.64 -9.93 18.92
CA ASN A 145 15.76 -10.81 18.62
C ASN A 145 17.12 -10.08 18.61
N CYS A 146 17.15 -8.76 18.49
CA CYS A 146 18.33 -7.94 18.76
C CYS A 146 18.52 -7.61 20.26
N GLY A 147 17.67 -8.12 21.15
CA GLY A 147 17.74 -7.90 22.59
C GLY A 147 17.07 -6.61 23.06
N VAL A 148 16.31 -5.95 22.21
CA VAL A 148 15.56 -4.72 22.58
C VAL A 148 14.26 -5.11 23.27
N ASN A 149 14.01 -4.55 24.47
CA ASN A 149 12.74 -4.74 25.17
C ASN A 149 11.67 -3.79 24.58
N VAL A 150 10.77 -4.32 23.73
CA VAL A 150 9.67 -3.55 23.14
C VAL A 150 8.49 -3.55 24.11
N THR A 151 8.15 -2.37 24.63
CA THR A 151 7.13 -2.18 25.66
C THR A 151 5.79 -1.65 25.14
N GLY A 152 5.71 -1.28 23.87
CA GLY A 152 4.49 -0.82 23.23
C GLY A 152 4.64 -0.72 21.72
N THR A 153 3.55 -0.87 21.00
CA THR A 153 3.49 -0.76 19.55
C THR A 153 2.31 0.11 19.14
N PHE A 154 2.59 1.12 18.32
CA PHE A 154 1.62 2.15 17.97
C PHE A 154 1.59 2.36 16.45
N LEU A 155 0.38 2.54 15.91
CA LEU A 155 0.15 2.95 14.54
C LEU A 155 -0.16 4.45 14.52
N VAL A 156 0.57 5.22 13.72
CA VAL A 156 0.40 6.65 13.54
C VAL A 156 -0.15 6.91 12.15
N CYS A 157 -1.35 7.48 12.07
CA CYS A 157 -2.04 7.80 10.82
C CYS A 157 -2.47 9.26 10.78
N LEU A 158 -2.78 9.76 9.60
CA LEU A 158 -3.36 11.09 9.45
C LEU A 158 -4.77 11.14 10.03
N ASN A 159 -5.08 12.22 10.72
CA ASN A 159 -6.41 12.48 11.27
C ASN A 159 -7.35 12.98 10.17
N LYS A 160 -8.33 12.16 9.79
CA LYS A 160 -9.35 12.52 8.78
C LYS A 160 -10.19 13.75 9.15
N ASP A 161 -10.27 14.06 10.46
CA ASP A 161 -11.07 15.16 10.98
C ASP A 161 -10.26 16.43 11.26
N TYR A 162 -8.94 16.40 11.03
CA TYR A 162 -8.09 17.58 11.13
C TYR A 162 -8.46 18.61 10.08
N VAL A 163 -8.74 19.83 10.51
CA VAL A 163 -8.98 20.97 9.63
C VAL A 163 -7.85 21.98 9.79
N PHE A 164 -7.18 22.32 8.70
CA PHE A 164 -6.10 23.30 8.70
C PHE A 164 -6.67 24.71 8.91
N ASP A 165 -6.19 25.42 9.90
CA ASP A 165 -6.63 26.77 10.28
C ASP A 165 -5.64 27.88 9.89
N GLY A 166 -4.56 27.53 9.18
CA GLY A 166 -3.50 28.43 8.77
C GLY A 166 -2.18 28.18 9.50
N THR A 167 -2.17 27.35 10.56
CA THR A 167 -0.97 26.89 11.26
C THR A 167 -1.01 25.37 11.40
N LEU A 168 0.04 24.70 10.92
CA LEU A 168 0.10 23.24 10.98
C LEU A 168 0.37 22.78 12.42
N ASP A 169 -0.60 22.09 13.01
CA ASP A 169 -0.49 21.48 14.33
C ASP A 169 -0.29 19.97 14.18
N ILE A 170 0.96 19.53 14.31
CA ILE A 170 1.35 18.11 14.15
C ILE A 170 0.59 17.21 15.12
N ASN A 171 0.36 17.65 16.36
CA ASN A 171 -0.32 16.85 17.37
C ASN A 171 -1.81 16.63 17.08
N LYS A 172 -2.42 17.51 16.30
CA LYS A 172 -3.81 17.34 15.84
C LYS A 172 -3.89 16.66 14.48
N LEU A 173 -2.84 16.80 13.65
CA LEU A 173 -2.75 16.20 12.34
C LEU A 173 -2.68 14.68 12.38
N PHE A 174 -2.04 14.11 13.42
CA PHE A 174 -1.88 12.68 13.57
C PHE A 174 -2.80 12.10 14.64
N VAL A 175 -3.22 10.85 14.40
CA VAL A 175 -3.86 9.97 15.37
C VAL A 175 -2.91 8.84 15.71
N ILE A 176 -2.70 8.60 17.00
CA ILE A 176 -1.86 7.50 17.49
C ILE A 176 -2.80 6.43 18.06
N SER A 177 -2.77 5.23 17.47
CA SER A 177 -3.55 4.08 17.91
C SER A 177 -2.63 3.06 18.58
N ASP A 178 -2.94 2.66 19.82
CA ASP A 178 -2.25 1.57 20.50
C ASP A 178 -2.70 0.23 19.90
N VAL A 179 -1.77 -0.49 19.29
CA VAL A 179 -2.00 -1.79 18.65
C VAL A 179 -1.25 -2.92 19.38
N SER A 180 -0.79 -2.66 20.60
CA SER A 180 0.00 -3.63 21.38
C SER A 180 -0.75 -4.93 21.66
N HIS A 181 -2.08 -4.92 21.62
CA HIS A 181 -2.91 -6.11 21.81
C HIS A 181 -3.12 -6.93 20.52
N GLU A 182 -2.95 -6.32 19.35
CA GLU A 182 -3.17 -6.95 18.05
C GLU A 182 -1.89 -7.63 17.51
N VAL A 183 -0.75 -7.00 17.75
CA VAL A 183 0.56 -7.45 17.27
C VAL A 183 0.93 -8.89 17.69
N PRO A 184 0.68 -9.34 18.93
CA PRO A 184 1.03 -10.71 19.34
C PRO A 184 0.33 -11.82 18.54
N ALA A 185 -0.86 -11.56 18.01
CA ALA A 185 -1.57 -12.53 17.17
C ALA A 185 -0.83 -12.83 15.86
N GLU A 186 -0.03 -11.87 15.37
CA GLU A 186 0.77 -12.02 14.14
C GLU A 186 2.14 -12.70 14.37
N GLU A 187 2.61 -12.85 15.58
CA GLU A 187 3.95 -13.42 15.84
C GLU A 187 4.11 -14.85 15.31
N ASN A 188 3.07 -15.68 15.40
CA ASN A 188 3.09 -17.02 14.82
C ASN A 188 3.14 -16.99 13.30
N ASN A 189 2.48 -16.00 12.68
CA ASN A 189 2.47 -15.82 11.24
C ASN A 189 3.85 -15.41 10.71
N ILE A 190 4.63 -14.64 11.48
CA ILE A 190 5.98 -14.22 11.07
C ILE A 190 6.86 -15.43 10.79
N LYS A 191 6.97 -16.38 11.71
CA LYS A 191 7.82 -17.58 11.56
C LYS A 191 7.41 -18.41 10.35
N ASN A 192 6.11 -18.58 10.14
CA ASN A 192 5.58 -19.30 8.98
C ASN A 192 5.90 -18.56 7.67
N ASN A 193 5.71 -17.26 7.63
CA ASN A 193 5.98 -16.43 6.45
C ASN A 193 7.49 -16.40 6.12
N LEU A 194 8.35 -16.34 7.13
CA LEU A 194 9.81 -16.43 6.95
C LEU A 194 10.23 -17.78 6.37
N ALA A 195 9.66 -18.88 6.85
CA ALA A 195 9.93 -20.22 6.30
C ALA A 195 9.44 -20.35 4.85
N ILE A 196 8.28 -19.76 4.52
CA ILE A 196 7.77 -19.69 3.14
C ILE A 196 8.73 -18.86 2.27
N ALA A 197 9.14 -17.67 2.73
CA ALA A 197 10.07 -16.81 2.01
C ALA A 197 11.40 -17.50 1.72
N GLU A 198 11.97 -18.17 2.72
CA GLU A 198 13.24 -18.90 2.59
C GLU A 198 13.14 -20.01 1.55
N ARG A 199 12.08 -20.81 1.59
CA ARG A 199 11.83 -21.86 0.60
C ARG A 199 11.71 -21.28 -0.81
N LEU A 200 10.93 -20.22 -1.00
CA LEU A 200 10.70 -19.60 -2.31
C LEU A 200 11.96 -18.95 -2.86
N LEU A 201 12.73 -18.26 -2.04
CA LEU A 201 13.98 -17.63 -2.45
C LEU A 201 15.09 -18.61 -2.76
N ASN A 202 15.03 -19.82 -2.22
CA ASN A 202 15.99 -20.90 -2.51
C ASN A 202 15.56 -21.80 -3.69
N SER A 203 14.32 -21.66 -4.19
CA SER A 203 13.85 -22.38 -5.37
C SER A 203 14.18 -21.59 -6.65
N SER A 204 14.70 -22.29 -7.65
CA SER A 204 14.84 -21.74 -9.02
C SER A 204 13.54 -21.85 -9.82
N GLU A 205 12.59 -22.66 -9.40
CA GLU A 205 11.32 -22.87 -10.05
C GLU A 205 10.31 -21.79 -9.66
N GLU A 206 9.57 -21.29 -10.65
CA GLU A 206 8.48 -20.32 -10.41
C GLU A 206 7.41 -20.94 -9.53
N PRO A 207 7.02 -20.30 -8.41
CA PRO A 207 5.95 -20.81 -7.56
C PRO A 207 4.61 -20.88 -8.29
N ASP A 208 3.92 -22.01 -8.17
CA ASP A 208 2.56 -22.19 -8.69
C ASP A 208 1.55 -21.48 -7.79
N ILE A 209 1.54 -20.15 -7.89
CA ILE A 209 0.57 -19.27 -7.23
C ILE A 209 -0.14 -18.47 -8.31
N ASP A 210 -1.44 -18.72 -8.42
CA ASP A 210 -2.31 -18.15 -9.43
C ASP A 210 -2.87 -16.78 -9.01
N LEU A 211 -3.63 -16.14 -9.91
CA LEU A 211 -4.29 -14.85 -9.65
C LEU A 211 -5.31 -14.96 -8.52
N HIS A 212 -5.28 -13.97 -7.61
CA HIS A 212 -6.17 -13.94 -6.44
C HIS A 212 -6.51 -12.48 -6.04
N GLU A 213 -7.40 -12.32 -5.06
CA GLU A 213 -7.91 -11.01 -4.67
C GLU A 213 -6.80 -10.04 -4.25
N ASN A 214 -5.77 -10.53 -3.57
CA ASN A 214 -4.64 -9.68 -3.13
C ASN A 214 -3.75 -9.20 -4.28
N CYS A 215 -3.95 -9.66 -5.52
CA CYS A 215 -3.27 -9.05 -6.67
C CYS A 215 -3.63 -7.55 -6.85
N LYS A 216 -4.73 -7.10 -6.21
CA LYS A 216 -5.14 -5.69 -6.16
C LYS A 216 -5.42 -5.20 -4.73
N ASN A 217 -4.85 -5.83 -3.73
CA ASN A 217 -5.02 -5.44 -2.34
C ASN A 217 -3.64 -5.44 -1.62
N PRO A 218 -3.22 -4.30 -1.03
CA PRO A 218 -3.89 -2.99 -0.93
C PRO A 218 -3.88 -2.18 -2.23
N TYR A 219 -3.03 -2.52 -3.19
CA TYR A 219 -2.91 -1.88 -4.51
C TYR A 219 -2.58 -2.92 -5.59
N LEU A 220 -2.68 -2.52 -6.85
CA LEU A 220 -2.33 -3.41 -7.96
C LEU A 220 -0.86 -3.83 -7.86
N CYS A 221 -0.65 -5.14 -7.83
CA CYS A 221 0.69 -5.71 -7.77
C CYS A 221 1.52 -5.30 -8.99
N GLY A 222 2.77 -4.85 -8.77
CA GLY A 222 3.66 -4.47 -9.86
C GLY A 222 3.98 -5.60 -10.86
N PHE A 223 3.74 -6.86 -10.47
CA PHE A 223 3.89 -8.02 -11.34
C PHE A 223 2.58 -8.48 -12.00
N TRP A 224 1.52 -7.67 -11.92
CA TRP A 224 0.23 -8.00 -12.52
C TRP A 224 0.36 -8.41 -13.99
N ASN A 225 1.06 -7.61 -14.81
CA ASN A 225 1.21 -7.86 -16.23
C ASN A 225 1.90 -9.21 -16.51
N TYR A 226 2.93 -9.54 -15.72
CA TYR A 226 3.61 -10.83 -15.81
C TYR A 226 2.70 -11.99 -15.46
N CYS A 227 2.01 -11.92 -14.33
CA CYS A 227 1.14 -13.00 -13.86
C CYS A 227 -0.10 -13.19 -14.74
N SER A 228 -0.61 -12.13 -15.36
CA SER A 228 -1.78 -12.15 -16.24
C SER A 228 -1.45 -12.33 -17.73
N ARG A 229 -0.19 -12.52 -18.10
CA ARG A 229 0.29 -12.55 -19.51
C ARG A 229 -0.37 -13.60 -20.40
N ASN A 230 -0.89 -14.66 -19.80
CA ASN A 230 -1.53 -15.77 -20.54
C ASN A 230 -3.07 -15.63 -20.61
N LEU A 231 -3.64 -14.55 -20.11
CA LEU A 231 -5.07 -14.30 -20.21
C LEU A 231 -5.43 -13.93 -21.66
N PRO A 232 -6.61 -14.35 -22.13
CA PRO A 232 -7.11 -13.86 -23.42
C PRO A 232 -7.38 -12.36 -23.36
N THR A 233 -7.31 -11.71 -24.54
CA THR A 233 -7.66 -10.30 -24.69
C THR A 233 -8.81 -10.15 -25.67
N PRO A 234 -9.98 -9.67 -25.22
CA PRO A 234 -10.33 -9.29 -23.85
C PRO A 234 -10.63 -10.49 -22.94
N SER A 235 -10.48 -10.24 -21.63
CA SER A 235 -10.83 -11.21 -20.60
C SER A 235 -11.85 -10.63 -19.60
N VAL A 236 -12.24 -11.40 -18.61
CA VAL A 236 -13.08 -10.95 -17.49
C VAL A 236 -12.51 -9.70 -16.79
N PHE A 237 -11.18 -9.55 -16.81
CA PHE A 237 -10.52 -8.40 -16.19
C PHE A 237 -10.73 -7.09 -16.96
N ASN A 238 -11.19 -7.14 -18.22
CA ASN A 238 -11.56 -6.00 -19.03
C ASN A 238 -13.02 -5.56 -18.88
N LEU A 239 -13.85 -6.28 -18.11
CA LEU A 239 -15.25 -5.91 -17.94
C LEU A 239 -15.44 -4.57 -17.22
N TYR A 240 -16.28 -3.75 -17.81
CA TYR A 240 -16.61 -2.40 -17.35
C TYR A 240 -17.13 -2.39 -15.92
N ARG A 241 -16.47 -1.62 -15.05
CA ARG A 241 -16.85 -1.37 -13.64
C ARG A 241 -17.21 -2.63 -12.82
N MET A 242 -16.68 -3.79 -13.15
CA MET A 242 -16.78 -4.97 -12.30
C MET A 242 -15.75 -4.92 -11.19
N ALA A 243 -16.16 -5.11 -9.94
CA ALA A 243 -15.25 -5.17 -8.80
C ALA A 243 -14.22 -6.30 -8.97
N PHE A 244 -12.96 -6.04 -8.60
CA PHE A 244 -11.86 -6.98 -8.83
C PHE A 244 -12.11 -8.36 -8.20
N LYS A 245 -12.65 -8.40 -6.98
CA LYS A 245 -13.03 -9.65 -6.30
C LYS A 245 -14.02 -10.49 -7.12
N LYS A 246 -15.00 -9.83 -7.78
CA LYS A 246 -15.94 -10.54 -8.68
C LYS A 246 -15.24 -11.05 -9.94
N LYS A 247 -14.26 -10.30 -10.48
CA LYS A 247 -13.45 -10.75 -11.63
C LYS A 247 -12.66 -12.01 -11.27
N ILE A 248 -12.04 -12.05 -10.09
CA ILE A 248 -11.34 -13.22 -9.57
C ILE A 248 -12.30 -14.40 -9.35
N ASP A 249 -13.50 -14.16 -8.82
CA ASP A 249 -14.51 -15.23 -8.70
C ASP A 249 -14.84 -15.86 -10.04
N HIS A 250 -15.10 -15.06 -11.07
CA HIS A 250 -15.32 -15.57 -12.43
C HIS A 250 -14.11 -16.35 -12.96
N TYR A 251 -12.92 -15.78 -12.81
CA TYR A 251 -11.66 -16.40 -13.23
C TYR A 251 -11.47 -17.79 -12.61
N ARG A 252 -11.63 -17.92 -11.29
CA ARG A 252 -11.51 -19.19 -10.54
C ARG A 252 -12.53 -20.25 -10.97
N HIS A 253 -13.66 -19.83 -11.55
CA HIS A 253 -14.67 -20.72 -12.10
C HIS A 253 -14.51 -20.99 -13.61
N GLY A 254 -13.35 -20.65 -14.19
CA GLY A 254 -13.06 -20.86 -15.60
C GLY A 254 -13.79 -19.92 -16.56
N ARG A 255 -14.48 -18.91 -16.04
CA ARG A 255 -15.17 -17.89 -16.86
C ARG A 255 -14.19 -16.75 -17.15
N ILE A 256 -13.31 -16.97 -18.13
CA ILE A 256 -12.15 -16.10 -18.37
C ILE A 256 -12.38 -15.18 -19.57
N ASP A 257 -12.83 -15.75 -20.70
CA ASP A 257 -13.11 -15.02 -21.93
C ASP A 257 -14.58 -14.57 -22.03
N TYR A 258 -14.87 -13.71 -22.99
CA TYR A 258 -16.23 -13.21 -23.19
C TYR A 258 -17.22 -14.29 -23.64
N GLN A 259 -16.76 -15.36 -24.31
CA GLN A 259 -17.62 -16.46 -24.69
C GLN A 259 -18.14 -17.21 -23.47
N SER A 260 -17.27 -17.54 -22.51
CA SER A 260 -17.65 -18.21 -21.27
C SER A 260 -18.50 -17.33 -20.35
N LEU A 261 -18.31 -16.01 -20.42
CA LEU A 261 -19.09 -15.03 -19.65
C LEU A 261 -20.50 -14.80 -20.19
N LEU A 262 -20.71 -14.94 -21.51
CA LEU A 262 -22.04 -14.76 -22.13
C LEU A 262 -23.09 -15.72 -21.56
N PHE A 263 -22.67 -16.94 -21.23
CA PHE A 263 -23.57 -17.97 -20.68
C PHE A 263 -23.68 -17.98 -19.16
N CYS A 264 -23.11 -16.94 -18.51
CA CYS A 264 -23.11 -16.81 -17.05
C CYS A 264 -24.29 -15.95 -16.59
N ASP A 265 -25.22 -16.52 -15.85
CA ASP A 265 -26.36 -15.84 -15.24
C ASP A 265 -25.98 -14.77 -14.20
N LYS A 266 -24.73 -14.77 -13.76
CA LYS A 266 -24.21 -13.77 -12.82
C LYS A 266 -23.84 -12.43 -13.47
N ILE A 267 -23.79 -12.35 -14.80
CA ILE A 267 -23.60 -11.09 -15.54
C ILE A 267 -24.96 -10.45 -15.78
N THR A 268 -25.38 -9.57 -14.89
CA THR A 268 -26.70 -8.92 -14.96
C THR A 268 -26.64 -7.44 -15.36
N ASN A 269 -25.45 -6.85 -15.39
CA ASN A 269 -25.27 -5.44 -15.77
C ASN A 269 -25.38 -5.29 -17.30
N GLU A 270 -26.33 -4.50 -17.75
CA GLU A 270 -26.60 -4.30 -19.18
C GLU A 270 -25.39 -3.77 -19.98
N LYS A 271 -24.57 -2.89 -19.37
CA LYS A 271 -23.35 -2.36 -20.02
C LYS A 271 -22.31 -3.46 -20.21
N GLN A 272 -22.19 -4.39 -19.23
CA GLN A 272 -21.27 -5.53 -19.32
C GLN A 272 -21.79 -6.54 -20.36
N LEU A 273 -23.08 -6.84 -20.37
CA LEU A 273 -23.69 -7.71 -21.39
C LEU A 273 -23.53 -7.11 -22.80
N ARG A 274 -23.73 -5.81 -22.96
CA ARG A 274 -23.50 -5.12 -24.21
C ARG A 274 -22.02 -5.20 -24.64
N GLN A 275 -21.10 -4.94 -23.74
CA GLN A 275 -19.65 -5.06 -24.00
C GLN A 275 -19.30 -6.48 -24.52
N ILE A 276 -19.79 -7.53 -23.86
CA ILE A 276 -19.56 -8.92 -24.25
C ILE A 276 -20.17 -9.20 -25.63
N THR A 277 -21.46 -8.87 -25.81
CA THR A 277 -22.20 -9.20 -27.04
C THR A 277 -21.69 -8.45 -28.26
N HIS A 278 -21.30 -7.18 -28.15
CA HIS A 278 -20.72 -6.41 -29.23
C HIS A 278 -19.37 -6.99 -29.68
N TYR A 279 -18.51 -7.33 -28.72
CA TYR A 279 -17.23 -7.97 -29.03
C TYR A 279 -17.42 -9.31 -29.74
N LEU A 280 -18.30 -10.20 -29.21
CA LEU A 280 -18.49 -11.55 -29.77
C LEU A 280 -19.17 -11.55 -31.14
N LYS A 281 -19.95 -10.52 -31.46
CA LYS A 281 -20.64 -10.36 -32.74
C LYS A 281 -19.88 -9.52 -33.74
N ASP A 282 -18.67 -9.08 -33.38
CA ASP A 282 -17.85 -8.15 -34.19
C ASP A 282 -18.68 -6.92 -34.64
N GLN A 283 -19.42 -6.34 -33.68
CA GLN A 283 -20.27 -5.18 -33.94
C GLN A 283 -19.46 -3.90 -33.75
N ASP A 284 -19.82 -2.91 -34.57
CA ASP A 284 -19.32 -1.52 -34.43
C ASP A 284 -19.63 -0.94 -33.05
N ASP A 285 -19.06 0.22 -32.77
CA ASP A 285 -19.32 0.95 -31.53
C ASP A 285 -20.80 1.18 -31.31
N TYR A 286 -21.25 0.99 -30.05
CA TYR A 286 -22.61 1.31 -29.67
C TYR A 286 -22.80 2.82 -29.54
N ILE A 287 -23.61 3.38 -30.42
CA ILE A 287 -23.97 4.80 -30.44
C ILE A 287 -25.47 4.91 -30.24
N ASP A 288 -25.88 5.44 -29.10
CA ASP A 288 -27.28 5.77 -28.81
C ASP A 288 -27.62 7.15 -29.37
N LYS A 289 -28.03 7.15 -30.65
CA LYS A 289 -28.31 8.42 -31.37
C LYS A 289 -29.48 9.17 -30.76
N ASP A 290 -30.49 8.46 -30.24
CA ASP A 290 -31.67 9.09 -29.67
C ASP A 290 -31.31 9.78 -28.34
N ALA A 291 -30.59 9.11 -27.46
CA ALA A 291 -30.11 9.72 -26.22
C ALA A 291 -29.12 10.87 -26.45
N ILE A 292 -28.31 10.82 -27.51
CA ILE A 292 -27.44 11.92 -27.91
C ILE A 292 -28.27 13.10 -28.38
N GLN A 293 -29.29 12.86 -29.21
CA GLN A 293 -30.15 13.90 -29.70
C GLN A 293 -30.93 14.57 -28.55
N GLU A 294 -31.53 13.75 -27.65
CA GLU A 294 -32.20 14.26 -26.45
C GLU A 294 -31.27 15.16 -25.61
N PHE A 295 -30.02 14.75 -25.43
CA PHE A 295 -29.04 15.58 -24.74
C PHE A 295 -28.75 16.88 -25.50
N LEU A 296 -28.53 16.82 -26.81
CA LEU A 296 -28.25 18.01 -27.63
C LEU A 296 -29.43 19.00 -27.64
N ASP A 297 -30.64 18.51 -27.60
CA ASP A 297 -31.87 19.33 -27.54
C ASP A 297 -32.02 20.11 -26.21
N THR A 298 -31.28 19.71 -25.16
CA THR A 298 -31.23 20.48 -23.90
C THR A 298 -30.30 21.69 -23.97
N LEU A 299 -29.41 21.75 -24.98
CA LEU A 299 -28.40 22.78 -25.08
C LEU A 299 -29.01 24.07 -25.65
N SER A 300 -28.69 25.20 -25.04
CA SER A 300 -29.05 26.53 -25.54
C SER A 300 -27.84 27.46 -25.59
N TYR A 301 -27.75 28.28 -26.62
CA TYR A 301 -26.65 29.24 -26.77
C TYR A 301 -26.89 30.52 -25.95
N PRO A 302 -25.79 31.13 -25.39
CA PRO A 302 -24.40 30.71 -25.50
C PRO A 302 -24.07 29.48 -24.62
N ILE A 303 -23.22 28.58 -25.13
CA ILE A 303 -22.72 27.40 -24.39
C ILE A 303 -21.40 27.76 -23.73
N TYR A 304 -21.28 27.45 -22.44
CA TYR A 304 -20.05 27.60 -21.68
C TYR A 304 -19.45 26.23 -21.46
N PHE A 305 -18.15 26.08 -21.81
CA PHE A 305 -17.39 24.88 -21.56
C PHE A 305 -16.62 25.09 -20.26
N LEU A 306 -16.88 24.23 -19.28
CA LEU A 306 -16.25 24.30 -17.97
C LEU A 306 -15.56 22.96 -17.70
N ASP A 307 -14.29 23.04 -17.32
CA ASP A 307 -13.50 21.89 -16.87
C ASP A 307 -12.85 22.23 -15.54
N PHE A 308 -12.51 21.22 -14.75
CA PHE A 308 -11.92 21.39 -13.44
C PHE A 308 -10.69 20.50 -13.30
N GLU A 309 -9.57 21.13 -12.99
CA GLU A 309 -8.37 20.45 -12.54
C GLU A 309 -8.31 20.49 -11.01
N THR A 310 -7.85 19.42 -10.41
CA THR A 310 -7.82 19.31 -8.95
C THR A 310 -6.49 18.74 -8.45
N VAL A 311 -6.05 19.24 -7.29
CA VAL A 311 -4.97 18.63 -6.48
C VAL A 311 -5.55 17.98 -5.24
N GLN A 312 -4.82 17.03 -4.69
CA GLN A 312 -5.22 16.31 -3.47
C GLN A 312 -4.01 16.17 -2.53
N PRO A 313 -3.60 17.26 -1.86
CA PRO A 313 -2.44 17.24 -0.98
C PRO A 313 -2.65 16.27 0.20
N VAL A 314 -1.61 15.51 0.53
CA VAL A 314 -1.63 14.61 1.69
C VAL A 314 -1.66 15.42 2.99
N ILE A 315 -0.91 16.52 3.06
CA ILE A 315 -0.93 17.50 4.15
C ILE A 315 -1.76 18.70 3.68
N PRO A 316 -2.75 19.16 4.44
CA PRO A 316 -3.58 20.29 4.03
C PRO A 316 -2.77 21.59 4.01
N GLU A 317 -2.87 22.35 2.91
CA GLU A 317 -2.15 23.60 2.66
C GLU A 317 -3.06 24.83 2.65
N TYR A 318 -4.37 24.63 2.50
CA TYR A 318 -5.35 25.70 2.41
C TYR A 318 -6.27 25.71 3.62
N ILE A 319 -6.54 26.90 4.17
CA ILE A 319 -7.42 27.05 5.34
C ILE A 319 -8.78 26.40 5.07
N GLY A 320 -9.24 25.62 6.03
CA GLY A 320 -10.50 24.88 5.96
C GLY A 320 -10.41 23.52 5.27
N THR A 321 -9.23 23.13 4.75
CA THR A 321 -9.05 21.82 4.10
C THR A 321 -8.55 20.76 5.10
N ARG A 322 -8.70 19.50 4.70
CA ARG A 322 -8.31 18.29 5.47
C ARG A 322 -7.29 17.48 4.69
N PRO A 323 -6.58 16.53 5.32
CA PRO A 323 -5.74 15.58 4.59
C PRO A 323 -6.51 14.93 3.44
N TYR A 324 -5.89 14.89 2.26
CA TYR A 324 -6.49 14.37 1.03
C TYR A 324 -7.77 15.10 0.55
N ALA A 325 -8.02 16.32 0.99
CA ALA A 325 -9.12 17.11 0.42
C ALA A 325 -8.83 17.39 -1.07
N GLN A 326 -9.85 17.14 -1.91
CA GLN A 326 -9.77 17.47 -3.32
C GLN A 326 -10.04 18.97 -3.50
N ILE A 327 -9.10 19.69 -4.09
CA ILE A 327 -9.12 21.15 -4.22
C ILE A 327 -9.08 21.50 -5.70
N PRO A 328 -10.12 22.12 -6.25
CA PRO A 328 -10.08 22.63 -7.63
C PRO A 328 -9.16 23.84 -7.70
N PHE A 329 -8.31 23.89 -8.73
CA PHE A 329 -7.42 25.01 -9.01
C PHE A 329 -7.61 25.58 -10.42
N GLN A 330 -8.36 24.87 -11.27
CA GLN A 330 -8.76 25.32 -12.60
C GLN A 330 -10.16 24.81 -12.92
#